data_01d1195ff2bdf28b99b71ccc51b7bbd0
#
_entry.id   01d1195ff2bdf28b99b71ccc51b7bbd0
#
_cell.length_a   1.000
_cell.length_b   1.000
_cell.length_c   1.000
_cell.angle_alpha   90.00
_cell.angle_beta   90.00
_cell.angle_gamma   90.00
#
_symmetry.space_group_name_H-M   'P 1'
#
loop_
_entity.id
_entity.type
_entity.pdbx_description
1 polymer ?
#
loop_
_entity_poly.entity_id
_entity_poly.type
_entity_poly.pdbx_seq_one_letter_code
_entity_poly.pdbx_strand_id
1 'polypeptide(L)'
;MRAKFTATMLRLTREIKKLARDLPPGKGHQIMNRCSKINLLIRKSKDMNTEDNFTSQQIADRYNAKKAIFEAMTQGRKVSFLDSREFEVSEMHTIICKIRKDINEKNLPYELKDKWITFGKHNKRCKEYWLERRAESC
;
A
#
# COMPACT_ATOMS: atom_id res chain seq x y z
N MET A 1 -13.75 8.98 -11.38
CA MET A 1 -14.76 8.06 -11.92
C MET A 1 -15.36 7.11 -10.86
N ARG A 2 -14.59 6.53 -9.95
CA ARG A 2 -15.11 5.61 -8.92
C ARG A 2 -16.12 6.24 -7.97
N ALA A 3 -15.95 7.49 -7.55
CA ALA A 3 -16.89 8.19 -6.67
C ALA A 3 -18.28 8.43 -7.30
N LYS A 4 -18.35 8.67 -8.60
CA LYS A 4 -19.61 8.83 -9.34
C LYS A 4 -20.37 7.50 -9.44
N PHE A 5 -19.66 6.40 -9.64
CA PHE A 5 -20.24 5.08 -9.71
C PHE A 5 -20.90 4.66 -8.38
N THR A 6 -20.21 4.86 -7.26
CA THR A 6 -20.77 4.55 -5.93
C THR A 6 -21.99 5.40 -5.59
N ALA A 7 -22.01 6.68 -5.94
CA ALA A 7 -23.16 7.56 -5.74
C ALA A 7 -24.37 7.10 -6.58
N THR A 8 -24.15 6.69 -7.83
CA THR A 8 -25.20 6.14 -8.69
C THR A 8 -25.77 4.84 -8.15
N MET A 9 -24.93 3.92 -7.69
CA MET A 9 -25.35 2.67 -7.08
C MET A 9 -26.17 2.88 -5.80
N LEU A 10 -25.81 3.82 -4.94
CA LEU A 10 -26.59 4.18 -3.76
C LEU A 10 -27.96 4.77 -4.11
N ARG A 11 -28.04 5.58 -5.15
CA ARG A 11 -29.30 6.14 -5.65
C ARG A 11 -30.24 5.04 -6.16
N LEU A 12 -29.76 4.14 -7.02
CA LEU A 12 -30.51 3.00 -7.51
C LEU A 12 -31.00 2.10 -6.37
N THR A 13 -30.19 1.84 -5.37
CA THR A 13 -30.59 1.05 -4.20
C THR A 13 -31.72 1.70 -3.41
N ARG A 14 -31.72 3.03 -3.29
CA ARG A 14 -32.81 3.79 -2.64
C ARG A 14 -34.10 3.71 -3.44
N GLU A 15 -34.04 3.82 -4.76
CA GLU A 15 -35.21 3.70 -5.65
C GLU A 15 -35.80 2.30 -5.59
N ILE A 16 -34.97 1.25 -5.60
CA ILE A 16 -35.44 -0.14 -5.44
C ILE A 16 -36.12 -0.33 -4.08
N LYS A 17 -35.60 0.21 -2.99
CA LYS A 17 -36.25 0.14 -1.67
C LYS A 17 -37.58 0.86 -1.64
N LYS A 18 -37.70 1.98 -2.33
CA LYS A 18 -38.95 2.72 -2.45
C LYS A 18 -40.03 1.91 -3.22
N LEU A 19 -39.64 1.30 -4.32
CA LEU A 19 -40.51 0.43 -5.11
C LEU A 19 -40.92 -0.84 -4.34
N ALA A 20 -40.03 -1.41 -3.53
CA ALA A 20 -40.30 -2.61 -2.74
C ALA A 20 -41.35 -2.39 -1.64
N ARG A 21 -41.58 -1.14 -1.19
CA ARG A 21 -42.68 -0.81 -0.23
C ARG A 21 -44.08 -1.00 -0.80
N ASP A 22 -44.23 -0.88 -2.10
CA ASP A 22 -45.50 -1.01 -2.82
C ASP A 22 -45.80 -2.45 -3.24
N LEU A 23 -44.93 -3.42 -2.92
CA LEU A 23 -45.06 -4.83 -3.22
C LEU A 23 -45.87 -5.59 -2.14
N PRO A 24 -46.57 -6.71 -2.50
CA PRO A 24 -47.26 -7.55 -1.54
C PRO A 24 -46.32 -8.08 -0.45
N PRO A 25 -46.83 -8.30 0.80
CA PRO A 25 -46.03 -8.82 1.90
C PRO A 25 -45.39 -10.17 1.54
N GLY A 26 -44.06 -10.30 1.81
CA GLY A 26 -43.24 -11.48 1.51
C GLY A 26 -42.23 -11.27 0.39
N LYS A 27 -42.59 -10.67 -0.74
CA LYS A 27 -41.64 -10.37 -1.84
C LYS A 27 -40.79 -9.12 -1.59
N GLY A 28 -41.39 -8.08 -0.98
CA GLY A 28 -40.68 -6.84 -0.64
C GLY A 28 -39.55 -7.06 0.39
N HIS A 29 -39.76 -8.01 1.30
CA HIS A 29 -38.77 -8.31 2.34
C HIS A 29 -37.44 -8.91 1.78
N GLN A 30 -37.54 -9.80 0.78
CA GLN A 30 -36.37 -10.37 0.11
C GLN A 30 -35.59 -9.32 -0.68
N ILE A 31 -36.25 -8.39 -1.34
CA ILE A 31 -35.61 -7.29 -2.08
C ILE A 31 -34.91 -6.34 -1.10
N MET A 32 -35.50 -5.99 0.04
CA MET A 32 -34.88 -5.16 1.06
C MET A 32 -33.60 -5.80 1.64
N ASN A 33 -33.61 -7.12 1.89
CA ASN A 33 -32.40 -7.83 2.37
C ASN A 33 -31.29 -7.82 1.34
N ARG A 34 -31.56 -7.97 0.05
CA ARG A 34 -30.56 -7.86 -1.02
C ARG A 34 -29.99 -6.45 -1.11
N CYS A 35 -30.82 -5.42 -1.02
CA CYS A 35 -30.39 -4.03 -0.99
C CYS A 35 -29.50 -3.73 0.22
N SER A 36 -29.79 -4.28 1.38
CA SER A 36 -28.96 -4.11 2.59
C SER A 36 -27.58 -4.76 2.42
N LYS A 37 -27.50 -5.94 1.79
CA LYS A 37 -26.22 -6.59 1.46
C LYS A 37 -25.39 -5.77 0.47
N ILE A 38 -26.02 -5.21 -0.57
CA ILE A 38 -25.34 -4.34 -1.54
C ILE A 38 -24.80 -3.08 -0.86
N ASN A 39 -25.58 -2.44 0.02
CA ASN A 39 -25.13 -1.28 0.78
C ASN A 39 -23.94 -1.61 1.70
N LEU A 40 -23.92 -2.78 2.32
CA LEU A 40 -22.79 -3.24 3.14
C LEU A 40 -21.52 -3.43 2.31
N LEU A 41 -21.64 -4.02 1.11
CA LEU A 41 -20.53 -4.19 0.18
C LEU A 41 -19.98 -2.84 -0.32
N ILE A 42 -20.85 -1.88 -0.60
CA ILE A 42 -20.46 -0.51 -1.00
C ILE A 42 -19.72 0.19 0.15
N ARG A 43 -20.18 0.04 1.40
CA ARG A 43 -19.46 0.58 2.57
C ARG A 43 -18.09 -0.06 2.73
N LYS A 44 -17.97 -1.38 2.65
CA LYS A 44 -16.67 -2.07 2.70
C LYS A 44 -15.74 -1.61 1.58
N SER A 45 -16.23 -1.39 0.37
CA SER A 45 -15.39 -0.89 -0.72
C SER A 45 -14.93 0.55 -0.52
N LYS A 46 -15.72 1.38 0.20
CA LYS A 46 -15.28 2.73 0.60
C LYS A 46 -14.19 2.67 1.67
N ASP A 47 -14.32 1.79 2.65
CA ASP A 47 -13.33 1.63 3.70
C ASP A 47 -11.99 1.12 3.15
N MET A 48 -12.01 0.26 2.13
CA MET A 48 -10.79 -0.18 1.42
C MET A 48 -10.12 0.94 0.59
N ASN A 49 -10.89 1.92 0.13
CA ASN A 49 -10.33 3.07 -0.60
C ASN A 49 -9.78 4.18 0.33
N THR A 50 -10.04 4.12 1.64
CA THR A 50 -9.50 5.08 2.61
C THR A 50 -8.02 4.84 2.93
N GLU A 51 -7.46 3.69 2.59
CA GLU A 51 -6.03 3.43 2.75
C GLU A 51 -5.14 4.26 1.80
N ASP A 52 -5.70 4.76 0.70
CA ASP A 52 -4.96 5.56 -0.28
C ASP A 52 -5.01 7.10 -0.01
N ASN A 53 -5.72 7.53 1.03
CA ASN A 53 -5.77 8.96 1.40
C ASN A 53 -4.58 9.37 2.28
N PHE A 54 -3.36 9.05 1.83
CA PHE A 54 -2.19 9.70 2.39
C PHE A 54 -2.24 11.20 2.08
N THR A 55 -2.02 12.02 3.09
CA THR A 55 -1.85 13.45 2.87
C THR A 55 -0.66 13.66 1.92
N SER A 56 -0.70 14.71 1.13
CA SER A 56 0.41 15.06 0.22
C SER A 56 1.75 15.11 0.94
N GLN A 57 1.74 15.48 2.22
CA GLN A 57 2.93 15.51 3.08
C GLN A 57 3.47 14.09 3.35
N GLN A 58 2.61 13.13 3.69
CA GLN A 58 3.03 11.74 3.92
C GLN A 58 3.59 11.09 2.66
N ILE A 59 3.08 11.45 1.49
CA ILE A 59 3.61 10.99 0.19
C ILE A 59 5.00 11.59 -0.04
N ALA A 60 5.18 12.88 0.22
CA ALA A 60 6.46 13.55 0.10
C ALA A 60 7.50 12.99 1.08
N ASP A 61 7.12 12.75 2.33
CA ASP A 61 8.01 12.18 3.35
C ASP A 61 8.47 10.76 2.98
N ARG A 62 7.59 9.92 2.45
CA ARG A 62 7.97 8.58 1.94
C ARG A 62 8.91 8.65 0.73
N TYR A 63 8.70 9.60 -0.15
CA TYR A 63 9.58 9.81 -1.30
C TYR A 63 10.97 10.27 -0.84
N ASN A 64 11.02 11.21 0.10
CA ASN A 64 12.27 11.71 0.67
C ASN A 64 13.04 10.62 1.42
N ALA A 65 12.36 9.78 2.21
CA ALA A 65 12.98 8.65 2.89
C ALA A 65 13.57 7.63 1.91
N LYS A 66 12.85 7.29 0.84
CA LYS A 66 13.36 6.40 -0.22
C LYS A 66 14.64 6.95 -0.85
N LYS A 67 14.64 8.23 -1.17
CA LYS A 67 15.81 8.90 -1.75
C LYS A 67 17.00 8.90 -0.78
N ALA A 68 16.78 9.24 0.47
CA ALA A 68 17.82 9.26 1.50
C ALA A 68 18.44 7.87 1.72
N ILE A 69 17.64 6.82 1.77
CA ILE A 69 18.09 5.44 1.91
C ILE A 69 18.90 5.02 0.66
N PHE A 70 18.42 5.33 -0.52
CA PHE A 70 19.12 5.03 -1.77
C PHE A 70 20.49 5.72 -1.83
N GLU A 71 20.56 7.00 -1.50
CA GLU A 71 21.81 7.77 -1.45
C GLU A 71 22.79 7.20 -0.42
N ALA A 72 22.32 6.84 0.77
CA ALA A 72 23.14 6.21 1.80
C ALA A 72 23.74 4.87 1.30
N MET A 73 22.96 4.06 0.62
CA MET A 73 23.45 2.79 0.06
C MET A 73 24.42 3.00 -1.12
N THR A 74 24.25 4.04 -1.93
CA THR A 74 25.20 4.37 -3.00
C THR A 74 26.55 4.83 -2.47
N GLN A 75 26.58 5.36 -1.25
CA GLN A 75 27.80 5.70 -0.52
C GLN A 75 28.47 4.50 0.18
N GLY A 76 27.95 3.30 -0.02
CA GLY A 76 28.47 2.07 0.55
C GLY A 76 27.91 1.72 1.94
N ARG A 77 26.93 2.45 2.44
CA ARG A 77 26.27 2.15 3.70
C ARG A 77 25.35 0.94 3.57
N LYS A 78 25.39 0.07 4.55
CA LYS A 78 24.44 -1.02 4.72
C LYS A 78 23.26 -0.54 5.57
N VAL A 79 22.06 -0.86 5.15
CA VAL A 79 20.82 -0.41 5.79
C VAL A 79 20.00 -1.62 6.22
N SER A 80 19.45 -1.57 7.43
CA SER A 80 18.62 -2.62 7.98
C SER A 80 17.35 -2.05 8.63
N PHE A 81 16.48 -2.90 9.12
CA PHE A 81 15.34 -2.49 9.93
C PHE A 81 15.73 -1.62 11.14
N LEU A 82 16.94 -1.83 11.68
CA LEU A 82 17.44 -1.05 12.82
C LEU A 82 17.63 0.44 12.51
N ASP A 83 17.85 0.76 11.23
CA ASP A 83 18.01 2.14 10.76
C ASP A 83 16.67 2.84 10.50
N SER A 84 15.54 2.18 10.71
CA SER A 84 14.20 2.70 10.44
C SER A 84 13.92 4.01 11.16
N ARG A 85 14.41 4.18 12.38
CA ARG A 85 14.24 5.40 13.16
C ARG A 85 15.03 6.58 12.56
N GLU A 86 16.24 6.32 12.08
CA GLU A 86 17.08 7.36 11.48
C GLU A 86 16.46 7.92 10.19
N PHE A 87 15.86 7.05 9.38
CA PHE A 87 15.21 7.45 8.14
C PHE A 87 13.71 7.77 8.31
N GLU A 88 13.20 7.72 9.55
CA GLU A 88 11.79 8.00 9.87
C GLU A 88 10.79 7.15 9.07
N VAL A 89 11.11 5.88 8.86
CA VAL A 89 10.27 4.94 8.11
C VAL A 89 9.74 3.84 9.02
N SER A 90 8.47 3.51 8.87
CA SER A 90 7.84 2.41 9.60
C SER A 90 8.10 1.04 8.97
N GLU A 91 8.26 0.99 7.66
CA GLU A 91 8.38 -0.24 6.87
C GLU A 91 9.60 -0.21 5.93
N MET A 92 10.77 -0.47 6.48
CA MET A 92 12.02 -0.51 5.71
C MET A 92 11.94 -1.47 4.52
N HIS A 93 11.37 -2.66 4.71
CA HIS A 93 11.27 -3.67 3.66
C HIS A 93 10.49 -3.16 2.44
N THR A 94 9.38 -2.46 2.66
CA THR A 94 8.56 -1.90 1.59
C THR A 94 9.34 -0.88 0.76
N ILE A 95 10.15 -0.04 1.40
CA ILE A 95 10.99 0.94 0.72
C ILE A 95 12.09 0.26 -0.08
N ILE A 96 12.73 -0.75 0.47
CA ILE A 96 13.74 -1.57 -0.22
C ILE A 96 13.15 -2.26 -1.46
N CYS A 97 11.94 -2.78 -1.37
CA CYS A 97 11.25 -3.34 -2.55
C CYS A 97 11.01 -2.30 -3.64
N LYS A 98 10.64 -1.07 -3.28
CA LYS A 98 10.48 0.04 -4.23
C LYS A 98 11.81 0.44 -4.87
N ILE A 99 12.88 0.49 -4.09
CA ILE A 99 14.24 0.77 -4.61
C ILE A 99 14.66 -0.33 -5.61
N ARG A 100 14.42 -1.60 -5.29
CA ARG A 100 14.72 -2.73 -6.20
C ARG A 100 13.96 -2.60 -7.52
N LYS A 101 12.69 -2.22 -7.44
CA LYS A 101 11.85 -1.98 -8.62
C LYS A 101 12.40 -0.82 -9.46
N ASP A 102 12.74 0.31 -8.84
CA ASP A 102 13.31 1.47 -9.52
C ASP A 102 14.65 1.12 -10.22
N ILE A 103 15.52 0.35 -9.58
CA ILE A 103 16.79 -0.12 -10.17
C ILE A 103 16.54 -0.91 -11.45
N ASN A 104 15.55 -1.81 -11.44
CA ASN A 104 15.21 -2.63 -12.59
C ASN A 104 14.53 -1.84 -13.70
N GLU A 105 13.57 -0.99 -13.36
CA GLU A 105 12.82 -0.19 -14.34
C GLU A 105 13.67 0.88 -15.04
N LYS A 106 14.54 1.53 -14.27
CA LYS A 106 15.44 2.57 -14.79
C LYS A 106 16.78 2.02 -15.28
N ASN A 107 16.96 0.70 -15.20
CA ASN A 107 18.19 0.01 -15.58
C ASN A 107 19.44 0.65 -14.98
N LEU A 108 19.42 0.91 -13.68
CA LEU A 108 20.51 1.54 -12.96
C LEU A 108 21.70 0.58 -12.82
N PRO A 109 22.96 1.10 -12.75
CA PRO A 109 24.16 0.28 -12.69
C PRO A 109 24.43 -0.30 -11.28
N TYR A 110 23.37 -0.62 -10.54
CA TYR A 110 23.44 -1.15 -9.20
C TYR A 110 22.71 -2.48 -9.09
N GLU A 111 23.17 -3.32 -8.17
CA GLU A 111 22.50 -4.54 -7.76
C GLU A 111 22.23 -4.48 -6.25
N LEU A 112 20.99 -4.70 -5.85
CA LEU A 112 20.62 -4.75 -4.44
C LEU A 112 20.90 -6.12 -3.87
N LYS A 113 21.82 -6.18 -2.90
CA LYS A 113 22.17 -7.37 -2.14
C LYS A 113 21.53 -7.34 -0.75
N ASP A 114 21.28 -8.51 -0.21
CA ASP A 114 20.78 -8.66 1.16
C ASP A 114 21.37 -9.88 1.86
N LYS A 115 21.46 -9.81 3.19
CA LYS A 115 21.78 -10.95 4.03
C LYS A 115 21.03 -10.88 5.36
N TRP A 116 20.83 -12.04 5.96
CA TRP A 116 20.31 -12.13 7.32
C TRP A 116 21.38 -11.81 8.33
N ILE A 117 21.04 -10.92 9.28
CA ILE A 117 21.86 -10.61 10.45
C ILE A 117 21.05 -10.90 11.73
N THR A 118 21.73 -11.15 12.81
CA THR A 118 21.13 -11.32 14.14
C THR A 118 21.46 -10.10 15.01
N PHE A 119 20.53 -9.71 15.85
CA PHE A 119 20.69 -8.58 16.77
C PHE A 119 19.99 -8.79 18.10
N GLY A 120 20.44 -8.05 19.11
CA GLY A 120 19.86 -8.04 20.45
C GLY A 120 20.13 -9.31 21.27
N LYS A 121 19.69 -9.28 22.53
CA LYS A 121 19.91 -10.37 23.50
C LYS A 121 19.20 -11.69 23.12
N HIS A 122 18.16 -11.60 22.30
CA HIS A 122 17.33 -12.73 21.91
C HIS A 122 17.61 -13.26 20.49
N ASN A 123 18.75 -12.91 19.90
CA ASN A 123 19.15 -13.34 18.55
C ASN A 123 18.04 -13.13 17.50
N LYS A 124 17.35 -11.99 17.55
CA LYS A 124 16.35 -11.64 16.56
C LYS A 124 17.02 -11.47 15.21
N ARG A 125 16.34 -11.92 14.16
CA ARG A 125 16.84 -11.84 12.78
C ARG A 125 16.21 -10.67 12.05
N CYS A 126 17.02 -9.94 11.30
CA CYS A 126 16.55 -8.98 10.29
C CYS A 126 17.44 -9.03 9.06
N LYS A 127 16.96 -8.46 7.96
CA LYS A 127 17.78 -8.33 6.76
C LYS A 127 18.55 -7.02 6.75
N GLU A 128 19.79 -7.10 6.33
CA GLU A 128 20.65 -5.98 6.02
C GLU A 128 20.77 -5.86 4.51
N TYR A 129 20.64 -4.67 3.96
CA TYR A 129 20.62 -4.39 2.53
C TYR A 129 21.73 -3.43 2.16
N TRP A 130 22.34 -3.64 0.99
CA TRP A 130 23.33 -2.73 0.42
C TRP A 130 23.29 -2.76 -1.11
N LEU A 131 23.91 -1.78 -1.73
CA LEU A 131 24.06 -1.71 -3.18
C LEU A 131 25.50 -2.08 -3.59
N GLU A 132 25.61 -2.89 -4.62
CA GLU A 132 26.84 -3.16 -5.32
C GLU A 132 26.75 -2.61 -6.74
N ARG A 133 27.81 -2.02 -7.25
CA ARG A 133 27.86 -1.68 -8.67
C ARG A 133 27.92 -2.96 -9.49
N ARG A 134 27.06 -3.05 -10.49
CA ARG A 134 27.19 -4.09 -11.50
C ARG A 134 28.51 -3.87 -12.23
N ALA A 135 29.29 -4.92 -12.39
CA ALA A 135 30.45 -4.89 -13.28
C ALA A 135 29.93 -4.58 -14.69
N GLU A 136 30.47 -3.53 -15.31
CA GLU A 136 30.20 -3.27 -16.71
C GLU A 136 30.69 -4.51 -17.49
N SER A 137 29.74 -5.27 -18.02
CA SER A 137 30.09 -6.31 -18.98
C SER A 137 30.55 -5.61 -20.24
N CYS A 138 31.84 -5.58 -20.43
CA CYS A 138 32.41 -5.21 -21.71
C CYS A 138 31.95 -6.18 -22.80
#